data_41283b82d7f612fb7a33bf9e90e33df2
#
_entry.id   41283b82d7f612fb7a33bf9e90e33df2
#
_cell.length_a   1.000
_cell.length_b   1.000
_cell.length_c   1.000
_cell.angle_alpha   90.00
_cell.angle_beta   90.00
_cell.angle_gamma   90.00
#
_symmetry.space_group_name_H-M   'P 1'
#
loop_
_entity.id
_entity.type
_entity.pdbx_description
1 polymer ?
#
loop_
_entity_poly.entity_id
_entity_poly.type
_entity_poly.pdbx_seq_one_letter_code
_entity_poly.pdbx_strand_id
1 'polypeptide(L)'
;MKKLILFITLVAVNCLAYSTEYVINHCSVTPVREEPSHAAEQATQLLFGEVCEVVDRHANWAKIRSTMDGQVGWVVSTMMTPISETAIRILAERREANAEGVVATPMAIATATATGEQLMLTIGTRLPYYKKGTFEVLGKKYKINPRCVYEIKGERSEVKGEDVVRVAQSLLNVSYLWGGKNMMGYDCSGFTQTVYSVFGINLLRNAREQVTQGQVVGSLAEAQPGDLVFFDHLDRAPEATRITHVGMLISPTEVIHCSGCVHVDKIDETGIRLANGELTHYLVQIKRYL
;
A
#
# COMPACT_ATOMS: atom_id res chain seq x y z
N MET A 1 -10.06 55.76 50.00
CA MET A 1 -9.65 54.37 49.61
C MET A 1 -10.65 53.82 48.60
N LYS A 2 -10.31 53.84 47.29
CA LYS A 2 -11.18 53.32 46.21
C LYS A 2 -10.81 51.85 45.99
N LYS A 3 -11.78 50.94 46.24
CA LYS A 3 -11.61 49.50 45.93
C LYS A 3 -11.79 49.27 44.43
N LEU A 4 -10.74 48.84 43.78
CA LEU A 4 -10.75 48.40 42.37
C LEU A 4 -11.26 46.95 42.34
N ILE A 5 -12.43 46.73 41.77
CA ILE A 5 -13.00 45.40 41.53
C ILE A 5 -12.53 44.95 40.16
N LEU A 6 -11.62 43.96 40.13
CA LEU A 6 -11.13 43.33 38.91
C LEU A 6 -12.14 42.25 38.47
N PHE A 7 -12.83 42.51 37.36
CA PHE A 7 -13.66 41.49 36.70
C PHE A 7 -12.77 40.61 35.85
N ILE A 8 -12.53 39.38 36.29
CA ILE A 8 -11.89 38.34 35.46
C ILE A 8 -13.01 37.69 34.64
N THR A 9 -13.09 38.03 33.35
CA THR A 9 -13.92 37.33 32.37
C THR A 9 -13.25 36.01 31.98
N LEU A 10 -13.77 34.91 32.50
CA LEU A 10 -13.35 33.56 32.14
C LEU A 10 -13.91 33.26 30.74
N VAL A 11 -13.08 33.37 29.72
CA VAL A 11 -13.42 32.91 28.36
C VAL A 11 -13.28 31.38 28.35
N ALA A 12 -14.41 30.69 28.50
CA ALA A 12 -14.45 29.24 28.28
C ALA A 12 -14.23 28.96 26.78
N VAL A 13 -13.02 28.59 26.43
CA VAL A 13 -12.74 28.02 25.14
C VAL A 13 -13.37 26.63 25.13
N ASN A 14 -14.54 26.49 24.52
CA ASN A 14 -15.13 25.22 24.21
C ASN A 14 -14.23 24.56 23.12
N CYS A 15 -13.23 23.78 23.51
CA CYS A 15 -12.61 22.79 22.65
C CYS A 15 -13.69 21.74 22.33
N LEU A 16 -14.41 21.92 21.22
CA LEU A 16 -15.15 20.84 20.61
C LEU A 16 -14.10 19.79 20.21
N ALA A 17 -14.02 18.73 21.00
CA ALA A 17 -13.27 17.54 20.59
C ALA A 17 -14.02 16.97 19.38
N TYR A 18 -13.57 17.31 18.16
CA TYR A 18 -14.01 16.62 16.96
C TYR A 18 -13.54 15.18 17.09
N SER A 19 -14.48 14.26 17.28
CA SER A 19 -14.15 12.84 17.18
C SER A 19 -13.70 12.57 15.74
N THR A 20 -12.52 12.00 15.57
CA THR A 20 -12.01 11.61 14.25
C THR A 20 -12.99 10.61 13.63
N GLU A 21 -13.48 10.92 12.44
CA GLU A 21 -14.35 10.01 11.69
C GLU A 21 -13.50 9.03 10.91
N TYR A 22 -13.82 7.75 11.00
CA TYR A 22 -13.14 6.70 10.25
C TYR A 22 -14.12 5.93 9.36
N VAL A 23 -13.59 5.50 8.23
CA VAL A 23 -14.32 4.71 7.23
C VAL A 23 -13.47 3.54 6.77
N ILE A 24 -14.14 2.46 6.33
CA ILE A 24 -13.51 1.27 5.76
C ILE A 24 -14.00 1.08 4.33
N ASN A 25 -13.09 0.73 3.44
CA ASN A 25 -13.45 0.40 2.05
C ASN A 25 -14.18 -0.95 1.99
N HIS A 26 -15.41 -0.97 1.46
CA HIS A 26 -16.20 -2.19 1.29
C HIS A 26 -16.27 -2.70 -0.16
N CYS A 27 -15.65 -1.98 -1.09
CA CYS A 27 -15.51 -2.42 -2.47
C CYS A 27 -14.23 -3.24 -2.64
N SER A 28 -14.16 -4.10 -3.65
CA SER A 28 -12.95 -4.86 -4.00
C SER A 28 -11.74 -3.96 -4.18
N VAL A 29 -11.91 -2.89 -4.94
CA VAL A 29 -10.93 -1.82 -5.17
C VAL A 29 -11.67 -0.49 -5.30
N THR A 30 -11.19 0.56 -4.64
CA THR A 30 -11.73 1.92 -4.73
C THR A 30 -10.63 2.88 -5.21
N PRO A 31 -10.84 3.61 -6.32
CA PRO A 31 -9.89 4.64 -6.76
C PRO A 31 -9.89 5.83 -5.80
N VAL A 32 -8.70 6.32 -5.48
CA VAL A 32 -8.46 7.55 -4.73
C VAL A 32 -7.97 8.61 -5.70
N ARG A 33 -8.62 9.77 -5.74
CA ARG A 33 -8.37 10.86 -6.69
C ARG A 33 -7.68 12.04 -6.02
N GLU A 34 -6.93 12.82 -6.80
CA GLU A 34 -6.31 14.07 -6.29
C GLU A 34 -7.37 15.14 -5.98
N GLU A 35 -8.48 15.16 -6.73
CA GLU A 35 -9.60 16.09 -6.57
C GLU A 35 -10.92 15.33 -6.52
N PRO A 36 -12.03 15.95 -5.98
CA PRO A 36 -13.35 15.31 -5.88
C PRO A 36 -14.05 15.25 -7.24
N SER A 37 -13.44 14.56 -8.19
CA SER A 37 -13.92 14.41 -9.58
C SER A 37 -13.51 13.06 -10.16
N HIS A 38 -14.41 12.43 -10.94
CA HIS A 38 -14.09 11.22 -11.70
C HIS A 38 -13.05 11.43 -12.80
N ALA A 39 -12.90 12.67 -13.29
CA ALA A 39 -11.91 13.05 -14.30
C ALA A 39 -10.55 13.41 -13.71
N ALA A 40 -10.45 13.57 -12.37
CA ALA A 40 -9.19 13.88 -11.71
C ALA A 40 -8.19 12.70 -11.79
N GLU A 41 -6.91 13.03 -11.67
CA GLU A 41 -5.82 12.06 -11.61
C GLU A 41 -6.03 11.06 -10.47
N GLN A 42 -5.68 9.79 -10.71
CA GLN A 42 -5.69 8.76 -9.68
C GLN A 42 -4.40 8.83 -8.87
N ALA A 43 -4.51 9.17 -7.58
CA ALA A 43 -3.38 9.19 -6.65
C ALA A 43 -2.97 7.78 -6.22
N THR A 44 -3.96 6.95 -5.91
CA THR A 44 -3.79 5.56 -5.47
C THR A 44 -5.12 4.79 -5.54
N GLN A 45 -5.13 3.59 -4.99
CA GLN A 45 -6.33 2.77 -4.82
C GLN A 45 -6.38 2.23 -3.39
N LEU A 46 -7.59 2.01 -2.87
CA LEU A 46 -7.83 1.26 -1.64
C LEU A 46 -8.29 -0.15 -1.99
N LEU A 47 -7.75 -1.15 -1.31
CA LEU A 47 -8.23 -2.52 -1.37
C LEU A 47 -9.36 -2.73 -0.36
N PHE A 48 -10.15 -3.79 -0.52
CA PHE A 48 -11.19 -4.17 0.43
C PHE A 48 -10.66 -4.24 1.86
N GLY A 49 -11.40 -3.65 2.81
CA GLY A 49 -11.05 -3.67 4.22
C GLY A 49 -10.00 -2.64 4.64
N GLU A 50 -9.45 -1.82 3.73
CA GLU A 50 -8.55 -0.74 4.11
C GLU A 50 -9.31 0.38 4.83
N VAL A 51 -8.74 0.83 5.95
CA VAL A 51 -9.31 1.85 6.85
C VAL A 51 -8.68 3.20 6.56
N CYS A 52 -9.52 4.23 6.60
CA CYS A 52 -9.09 5.61 6.39
C CYS A 52 -9.74 6.56 7.42
N GLU A 53 -9.01 7.60 7.78
CA GLU A 53 -9.53 8.79 8.45
C GLU A 53 -10.23 9.69 7.42
N VAL A 54 -11.40 10.24 7.74
CA VAL A 54 -12.04 11.28 6.93
C VAL A 54 -11.50 12.63 7.40
N VAL A 55 -10.86 13.35 6.47
CA VAL A 55 -10.26 14.66 6.76
C VAL A 55 -11.04 15.83 6.18
N ASP A 56 -11.91 15.58 5.17
CA ASP A 56 -12.79 16.60 4.56
C ASP A 56 -13.94 15.95 3.79
N ARG A 57 -14.94 16.74 3.39
CA ARG A 57 -16.08 16.29 2.58
C ARG A 57 -16.46 17.34 1.54
N HIS A 58 -16.80 16.88 0.33
CA HIS A 58 -17.31 17.73 -0.74
C HIS A 58 -18.37 16.97 -1.54
N ALA A 59 -19.61 17.43 -1.51
CA ALA A 59 -20.75 16.76 -2.15
C ALA A 59 -20.82 15.25 -1.78
N ASN A 60 -20.73 14.36 -2.76
CA ASN A 60 -20.71 12.91 -2.58
C ASN A 60 -19.28 12.32 -2.42
N TRP A 61 -18.28 13.16 -2.20
CA TRP A 61 -16.88 12.77 -2.01
C TRP A 61 -16.45 12.95 -0.55
N ALA A 62 -15.56 12.07 -0.10
CA ALA A 62 -14.83 12.19 1.15
C ALA A 62 -13.32 12.29 0.85
N LYS A 63 -12.65 13.29 1.42
CA LYS A 63 -11.20 13.33 1.46
C LYS A 63 -10.75 12.45 2.60
N ILE A 64 -9.94 11.48 2.29
CA ILE A 64 -9.47 10.46 3.25
C ILE A 64 -7.97 10.52 3.42
N ARG A 65 -7.51 10.04 4.58
CA ARG A 65 -6.12 9.69 4.82
C ARG A 65 -6.05 8.19 5.13
N SER A 66 -5.30 7.44 4.32
CA SER A 66 -5.06 6.02 4.55
C SER A 66 -4.32 5.79 5.87
N THR A 67 -4.80 4.87 6.70
CA THR A 67 -4.11 4.48 7.94
C THR A 67 -2.92 3.56 7.69
N MET A 68 -2.77 3.05 6.46
CA MET A 68 -1.69 2.13 6.08
C MET A 68 -0.39 2.86 5.74
N ASP A 69 -0.49 3.91 4.93
CA ASP A 69 0.65 4.59 4.29
C ASP A 69 0.55 6.12 4.35
N GLY A 70 -0.52 6.66 4.97
CA GLY A 70 -0.72 8.10 5.12
C GLY A 70 -1.16 8.83 3.84
N GLN A 71 -1.32 8.11 2.72
CA GLN A 71 -1.74 8.72 1.46
C GLN A 71 -3.09 9.42 1.60
N VAL A 72 -3.16 10.66 1.08
CA VAL A 72 -4.36 11.50 1.13
C VAL A 72 -4.96 11.62 -0.27
N GLY A 73 -6.29 11.65 -0.36
CA GLY A 73 -7.00 11.89 -1.60
C GLY A 73 -8.51 11.73 -1.44
N TRP A 74 -9.25 11.81 -2.53
CA TRP A 74 -10.70 11.82 -2.57
C TRP A 74 -11.28 10.49 -3.05
N VAL A 75 -12.27 9.99 -2.33
CA VAL A 75 -13.06 8.79 -2.68
C VAL A 75 -14.53 9.13 -2.76
N VAL A 76 -15.28 8.39 -3.56
CA VAL A 76 -16.75 8.49 -3.57
C VAL A 76 -17.26 7.92 -2.24
N SER A 77 -18.03 8.73 -1.48
CA SER A 77 -18.44 8.38 -0.11
C SER A 77 -19.24 7.07 -0.03
N THR A 78 -20.02 6.73 -1.07
CA THR A 78 -20.81 5.49 -1.11
C THR A 78 -19.98 4.21 -1.25
N MET A 79 -18.66 4.31 -1.53
CA MET A 79 -17.75 3.17 -1.54
C MET A 79 -17.15 2.85 -0.16
N MET A 80 -17.47 3.69 0.83
CA MET A 80 -16.92 3.61 2.18
C MET A 80 -18.02 3.38 3.20
N THR A 81 -17.71 2.64 4.25
CA THR A 81 -18.63 2.41 5.38
C THR A 81 -18.03 3.01 6.66
N PRO A 82 -18.78 3.84 7.41
CA PRO A 82 -18.33 4.34 8.71
C PRO A 82 -18.02 3.19 9.68
N ILE A 83 -16.94 3.33 10.46
CA ILE A 83 -16.56 2.37 11.50
C ILE A 83 -16.23 3.09 12.81
N SER A 84 -16.43 2.38 13.93
CA SER A 84 -16.14 2.93 15.26
C SER A 84 -14.65 2.88 15.59
N GLU A 85 -14.17 3.79 16.44
CA GLU A 85 -12.81 3.77 16.98
C GLU A 85 -12.47 2.43 17.66
N THR A 86 -13.45 1.80 18.32
CA THR A 86 -13.26 0.47 18.93
C THR A 86 -12.93 -0.58 17.86
N ALA A 87 -13.63 -0.57 16.73
CA ALA A 87 -13.35 -1.49 15.62
C ALA A 87 -11.95 -1.26 15.03
N ILE A 88 -11.54 0.00 14.90
CA ILE A 88 -10.19 0.36 14.41
C ILE A 88 -9.10 -0.16 15.34
N ARG A 89 -9.27 0.07 16.65
CA ARG A 89 -8.31 -0.40 17.66
C ARG A 89 -8.16 -1.91 17.60
N ILE A 90 -9.26 -2.65 17.50
CA ILE A 90 -9.23 -4.11 17.37
C ILE A 90 -8.50 -4.55 16.08
N LEU A 91 -8.75 -3.87 14.95
CA LEU A 91 -8.05 -4.16 13.69
C LEU A 91 -6.54 -3.87 13.80
N ALA A 92 -6.15 -2.77 14.46
CA ALA A 92 -4.75 -2.41 14.68
C ALA A 92 -4.03 -3.42 15.58
N GLU A 93 -4.64 -3.80 16.73
CA GLU A 93 -4.10 -4.80 17.65
C GLU A 93 -3.85 -6.16 16.95
N ARG A 94 -4.73 -6.58 16.05
CA ARG A 94 -4.56 -7.82 15.29
C ARG A 94 -3.45 -7.74 14.26
N ARG A 95 -3.30 -6.59 13.64
CA ARG A 95 -2.19 -6.34 12.71
C ARG A 95 -0.84 -6.39 13.43
N GLU A 96 -0.75 -5.77 14.60
CA GLU A 96 0.45 -5.81 15.45
C GLU A 96 0.76 -7.23 15.93
N ALA A 97 -0.27 -8.01 16.24
CA ALA A 97 -0.13 -9.41 16.63
C ALA A 97 0.20 -10.37 15.47
N ASN A 98 0.35 -9.86 14.24
CA ASN A 98 0.50 -10.68 13.01
C ASN A 98 -0.55 -11.80 12.90
N ALA A 99 -1.80 -11.53 13.33
CA ALA A 99 -2.90 -12.50 13.36
C ALA A 99 -3.86 -12.28 12.19
N GLU A 100 -3.33 -12.07 11.01
CA GLU A 100 -4.09 -11.82 9.79
C GLU A 100 -3.71 -12.80 8.68
N GLY A 101 -4.65 -13.03 7.74
CA GLY A 101 -4.34 -13.58 6.43
C GLY A 101 -4.18 -12.44 5.42
N VAL A 102 -3.44 -12.68 4.36
CA VAL A 102 -3.33 -11.76 3.22
C VAL A 102 -3.55 -12.55 1.93
N VAL A 103 -4.33 -12.01 1.02
CA VAL A 103 -4.49 -12.63 -0.31
C VAL A 103 -3.13 -12.61 -1.01
N ALA A 104 -2.63 -13.80 -1.37
CA ALA A 104 -1.30 -14.00 -1.94
C ALA A 104 -1.33 -14.43 -3.41
N THR A 105 -2.52 -14.64 -3.98
CA THR A 105 -2.71 -14.90 -5.41
C THR A 105 -3.18 -13.62 -6.11
N PRO A 106 -2.94 -13.44 -7.41
CA PRO A 106 -3.36 -12.24 -8.14
C PRO A 106 -4.83 -11.88 -7.89
N MET A 107 -5.70 -12.89 -7.77
CA MET A 107 -7.12 -12.74 -7.47
C MET A 107 -7.64 -13.94 -6.66
N ALA A 108 -8.60 -13.69 -5.77
CA ALA A 108 -9.32 -14.70 -5.03
C ALA A 108 -10.80 -14.32 -4.92
N ILE A 109 -11.68 -15.32 -4.82
CA ILE A 109 -13.11 -15.13 -4.56
C ILE A 109 -13.41 -15.48 -3.11
N ALA A 110 -13.97 -14.52 -2.38
CA ALA A 110 -14.55 -14.73 -1.07
C ALA A 110 -16.08 -14.80 -1.17
N THR A 111 -16.71 -15.69 -0.40
CA THR A 111 -18.17 -15.87 -0.40
C THR A 111 -18.71 -15.58 0.99
N ALA A 112 -19.66 -14.65 1.09
CA ALA A 112 -20.36 -14.32 2.32
C ALA A 112 -21.16 -15.53 2.81
N THR A 113 -20.94 -15.97 4.06
CA THR A 113 -21.53 -17.22 4.55
C THR A 113 -23.04 -17.15 4.76
N ALA A 114 -23.58 -15.96 5.00
CA ALA A 114 -25.01 -15.76 5.24
C ALA A 114 -25.83 -15.59 3.96
N THR A 115 -25.25 -14.94 2.92
CA THR A 115 -26.01 -14.55 1.71
C THR A 115 -25.58 -15.29 0.45
N GLY A 116 -24.38 -15.90 0.45
CA GLY A 116 -23.77 -16.47 -0.76
C GLY A 116 -23.19 -15.41 -1.73
N GLU A 117 -23.27 -14.13 -1.38
CA GLU A 117 -22.69 -13.05 -2.15
C GLU A 117 -21.18 -13.25 -2.35
N GLN A 118 -20.72 -13.09 -3.59
CA GLN A 118 -19.30 -13.22 -3.92
C GLN A 118 -18.62 -11.85 -3.95
N LEU A 119 -17.43 -11.81 -3.40
CA LEU A 119 -16.54 -10.67 -3.39
C LEU A 119 -15.20 -11.05 -4.03
N MET A 120 -14.82 -10.35 -5.07
CA MET A 120 -13.52 -10.49 -5.70
C MET A 120 -12.47 -9.71 -4.90
N LEU A 121 -11.43 -10.41 -4.45
CA LEU A 121 -10.31 -9.83 -3.71
C LEU A 121 -9.04 -9.94 -4.54
N THR A 122 -8.23 -8.91 -4.51
CA THR A 122 -6.93 -8.87 -5.19
C THR A 122 -5.80 -9.12 -4.20
N ILE A 123 -4.64 -9.52 -4.72
CA ILE A 123 -3.42 -9.71 -3.94
C ILE A 123 -3.13 -8.48 -3.05
N GLY A 124 -2.61 -8.71 -1.86
CA GLY A 124 -2.37 -7.68 -0.86
C GLY A 124 -3.57 -7.34 0.02
N THR A 125 -4.79 -7.82 -0.32
CA THR A 125 -5.98 -7.63 0.53
C THR A 125 -5.80 -8.33 1.87
N ARG A 126 -5.91 -7.58 2.97
CA ARG A 126 -5.84 -8.12 4.33
C ARG A 126 -7.17 -8.71 4.77
N LEU A 127 -7.10 -9.83 5.46
CA LEU A 127 -8.23 -10.63 5.91
C LEU A 127 -8.24 -10.69 7.45
N PRO A 128 -8.91 -9.73 8.11
CA PRO A 128 -8.99 -9.72 9.57
C PRO A 128 -9.65 -10.99 10.10
N TYR A 129 -9.23 -11.43 11.30
CA TYR A 129 -9.76 -12.64 11.94
C TYR A 129 -9.64 -13.91 11.09
N TYR A 130 -8.66 -13.94 10.16
CA TYR A 130 -8.48 -15.09 9.31
C TYR A 130 -8.18 -16.36 10.11
N LYS A 131 -8.95 -17.41 9.84
CA LYS A 131 -8.74 -18.73 10.41
C LYS A 131 -9.24 -19.82 9.48
N LYS A 132 -8.32 -20.67 8.99
CA LYS A 132 -8.67 -21.85 8.19
C LYS A 132 -9.67 -21.57 7.04
N GLY A 133 -9.41 -20.52 6.25
CA GLY A 133 -10.24 -20.16 5.09
C GLY A 133 -11.52 -19.39 5.44
N THR A 134 -11.61 -18.79 6.62
CA THR A 134 -12.68 -17.86 6.99
C THR A 134 -12.09 -16.56 7.52
N PHE A 135 -12.76 -15.45 7.26
CA PHE A 135 -12.43 -14.14 7.82
C PHE A 135 -13.70 -13.31 8.06
N GLU A 136 -13.57 -12.20 8.77
CA GLU A 136 -14.72 -11.36 9.11
C GLU A 136 -14.38 -9.86 8.93
N VAL A 137 -15.26 -9.13 8.24
CA VAL A 137 -15.18 -7.68 8.07
C VAL A 137 -16.58 -7.09 8.17
N LEU A 138 -16.73 -5.98 8.91
CA LEU A 138 -18.02 -5.29 9.10
C LEU A 138 -19.16 -6.20 9.61
N GLY A 139 -18.84 -7.17 10.48
CA GLY A 139 -19.79 -8.14 11.00
C GLY A 139 -20.25 -9.20 9.99
N LYS A 140 -19.72 -9.17 8.77
CA LYS A 140 -19.96 -10.20 7.74
C LYS A 140 -18.84 -11.22 7.74
N LYS A 141 -19.21 -12.50 7.82
CA LYS A 141 -18.27 -13.62 7.74
C LYS A 141 -18.18 -14.14 6.30
N TYR A 142 -16.97 -14.38 5.84
CA TYR A 142 -16.65 -14.86 4.49
C TYR A 142 -15.87 -16.17 4.54
N LYS A 143 -16.04 -16.98 3.48
CA LYS A 143 -15.18 -18.11 3.17
C LYS A 143 -14.32 -17.78 1.96
N ILE A 144 -13.05 -18.20 2.00
CA ILE A 144 -12.09 -18.05 0.91
C ILE A 144 -11.25 -19.33 0.81
N ASN A 145 -10.76 -19.66 -0.39
CA ASN A 145 -9.86 -20.80 -0.55
C ASN A 145 -8.55 -20.53 0.22
N PRO A 146 -8.17 -21.37 1.21
CA PRO A 146 -6.94 -21.18 1.97
C PRO A 146 -5.66 -21.15 1.12
N ARG A 147 -5.65 -21.78 -0.04
CA ARG A 147 -4.50 -21.76 -0.97
C ARG A 147 -4.22 -20.39 -1.57
N CYS A 148 -5.20 -19.47 -1.50
CA CYS A 148 -5.04 -18.10 -1.98
C CYS A 148 -4.53 -17.15 -0.88
N VAL A 149 -4.27 -17.64 0.33
CA VAL A 149 -4.00 -16.80 1.50
C VAL A 149 -2.63 -17.16 2.09
N TYR A 150 -1.82 -16.13 2.28
CA TYR A 150 -0.63 -16.20 3.14
C TYR A 150 -1.05 -15.83 4.56
N GLU A 151 -0.80 -16.71 5.52
CA GLU A 151 -1.00 -16.43 6.94
C GLU A 151 0.28 -15.80 7.49
N ILE A 152 0.20 -14.55 7.92
CA ILE A 152 1.33 -13.89 8.59
C ILE A 152 1.53 -14.59 9.93
N LYS A 153 2.69 -15.24 10.10
CA LYS A 153 3.08 -15.95 11.31
C LYS A 153 4.54 -15.65 11.61
N GLY A 154 4.85 -15.48 12.89
CA GLY A 154 6.23 -15.28 13.31
C GLY A 154 6.77 -13.88 13.05
N GLU A 155 8.09 -13.77 13.09
CA GLU A 155 8.80 -12.51 12.88
C GLU A 155 9.06 -12.25 11.38
N ARG A 156 9.18 -10.98 11.00
CA ARG A 156 9.50 -10.57 9.62
C ARG A 156 10.84 -11.13 9.14
N SER A 157 11.76 -11.36 10.05
CA SER A 157 13.08 -11.97 9.78
C SER A 157 13.03 -13.39 9.22
N GLU A 158 11.87 -14.07 9.28
CA GLU A 158 11.66 -15.39 8.69
C GLU A 158 11.27 -15.33 7.20
N VAL A 159 10.90 -14.15 6.68
CA VAL A 159 10.54 -13.96 5.27
C VAL A 159 11.80 -13.95 4.42
N LYS A 160 11.88 -14.83 3.43
CA LYS A 160 13.01 -14.91 2.51
C LYS A 160 12.78 -14.04 1.27
N GLY A 161 13.84 -13.44 0.76
CA GLY A 161 13.80 -12.64 -0.45
C GLY A 161 13.26 -13.40 -1.67
N GLU A 162 13.58 -14.70 -1.77
CA GLU A 162 13.08 -15.57 -2.84
C GLU A 162 11.56 -15.76 -2.80
N ASP A 163 10.94 -15.73 -1.62
CA ASP A 163 9.48 -15.81 -1.50
C ASP A 163 8.84 -14.52 -1.99
N VAL A 164 9.42 -13.38 -1.66
CA VAL A 164 9.00 -12.04 -2.14
C VAL A 164 9.13 -11.96 -3.67
N VAL A 165 10.26 -12.41 -4.22
CA VAL A 165 10.50 -12.48 -5.67
C VAL A 165 9.49 -13.40 -6.36
N ARG A 166 9.15 -14.54 -5.78
CA ARG A 166 8.14 -15.46 -6.34
C ARG A 166 6.76 -14.81 -6.44
N VAL A 167 6.37 -14.02 -5.45
CA VAL A 167 5.13 -13.23 -5.49
C VAL A 167 5.21 -12.18 -6.60
N ALA A 168 6.32 -11.44 -6.68
CA ALA A 168 6.54 -10.44 -7.73
C ALA A 168 6.42 -11.06 -9.14
N GLN A 169 7.07 -12.21 -9.37
CA GLN A 169 7.02 -12.94 -10.65
C GLN A 169 5.62 -13.44 -11.03
N SER A 170 4.75 -13.72 -10.05
CA SER A 170 3.36 -14.09 -10.33
C SER A 170 2.52 -12.97 -10.96
N LEU A 171 3.04 -11.74 -10.96
CA LEU A 171 2.41 -10.54 -11.50
C LEU A 171 3.01 -10.09 -12.85
N LEU A 172 3.89 -10.89 -13.47
CA LEU A 172 4.46 -10.59 -14.78
C LEU A 172 3.35 -10.31 -15.81
N ASN A 173 3.62 -9.36 -16.71
CA ASN A 173 2.73 -8.90 -17.78
C ASN A 173 1.48 -8.13 -17.31
N VAL A 174 1.31 -7.84 -16.04
CA VAL A 174 0.28 -6.90 -15.60
C VAL A 174 0.64 -5.50 -16.08
N SER A 175 -0.30 -4.83 -16.74
CA SER A 175 -0.09 -3.51 -17.35
C SER A 175 0.23 -2.42 -16.33
N TYR A 176 0.98 -1.40 -16.76
CA TYR A 176 1.18 -0.19 -15.99
C TYR A 176 -0.12 0.62 -15.90
N LEU A 177 -0.46 1.05 -14.71
CA LEU A 177 -1.54 1.97 -14.44
C LEU A 177 -1.08 2.97 -13.39
N TRP A 178 -1.04 4.26 -13.74
CA TRP A 178 -0.71 5.32 -12.80
C TRP A 178 -1.64 5.30 -11.57
N GLY A 179 -1.05 5.33 -10.36
CA GLY A 179 -1.79 5.18 -9.10
C GLY A 179 -2.33 3.77 -8.84
N GLY A 180 -2.00 2.78 -9.67
CA GLY A 180 -2.47 1.41 -9.55
C GLY A 180 -1.77 0.62 -8.44
N LYS A 181 -2.52 -0.22 -7.71
CA LYS A 181 -1.99 -1.18 -6.72
C LYS A 181 -2.79 -2.48 -6.66
N ASN A 182 -3.28 -2.97 -7.79
CA ASN A 182 -3.98 -4.24 -7.87
C ASN A 182 -3.68 -4.95 -9.20
N MET A 183 -4.11 -6.21 -9.34
CA MET A 183 -3.83 -7.07 -10.50
C MET A 183 -4.36 -6.55 -11.85
N MET A 184 -5.20 -5.51 -11.87
CA MET A 184 -5.68 -4.88 -13.11
C MET A 184 -4.72 -3.80 -13.62
N GLY A 185 -3.74 -3.41 -12.82
CA GLY A 185 -2.68 -2.47 -13.17
C GLY A 185 -1.93 -1.98 -11.94
N TYR A 186 -0.64 -1.81 -12.10
CA TYR A 186 0.28 -1.27 -11.09
C TYR A 186 1.02 -0.05 -11.63
N ASP A 187 1.33 0.91 -10.78
CA ASP A 187 2.53 1.72 -11.00
C ASP A 187 3.75 1.07 -10.32
N CYS A 188 4.93 1.66 -10.49
CA CYS A 188 6.18 1.08 -9.98
C CYS A 188 6.16 0.84 -8.45
N SER A 189 5.73 1.84 -7.69
CA SER A 189 5.70 1.77 -6.23
C SER A 189 4.48 1.02 -5.69
N GLY A 190 3.35 1.04 -6.38
CA GLY A 190 2.17 0.22 -6.05
C GLY A 190 2.46 -1.27 -6.25
N PHE A 191 3.27 -1.64 -7.25
CA PHE A 191 3.75 -3.00 -7.45
C PHE A 191 4.58 -3.47 -6.26
N THR A 192 5.63 -2.74 -5.89
CA THR A 192 6.49 -3.11 -4.76
C THR A 192 5.72 -3.10 -3.43
N GLN A 193 4.86 -2.09 -3.20
CA GLN A 193 4.00 -2.00 -2.02
C GLN A 193 3.11 -3.24 -1.89
N THR A 194 2.46 -3.66 -2.99
CA THR A 194 1.56 -4.83 -2.99
C THR A 194 2.31 -6.12 -2.71
N VAL A 195 3.46 -6.35 -3.37
CA VAL A 195 4.27 -7.56 -3.14
C VAL A 195 4.69 -7.69 -1.69
N TYR A 196 5.23 -6.63 -1.10
CA TYR A 196 5.68 -6.64 0.31
C TYR A 196 4.52 -6.77 1.29
N SER A 197 3.33 -6.22 0.95
CA SER A 197 2.14 -6.30 1.81
C SER A 197 1.67 -7.72 2.04
N VAL A 198 1.91 -8.66 1.11
CA VAL A 198 1.61 -10.09 1.27
C VAL A 198 2.29 -10.67 2.51
N PHE A 199 3.49 -10.20 2.81
CA PHE A 199 4.30 -10.65 3.95
C PHE A 199 4.14 -9.76 5.19
N GLY A 200 3.15 -8.88 5.22
CA GLY A 200 2.89 -7.98 6.35
C GLY A 200 3.85 -6.79 6.45
N ILE A 201 4.69 -6.58 5.43
CA ILE A 201 5.64 -5.46 5.37
C ILE A 201 4.95 -4.28 4.69
N ASN A 202 4.77 -3.18 5.42
CA ASN A 202 4.09 -1.98 4.93
C ASN A 202 5.09 -1.00 4.33
N LEU A 203 5.10 -0.88 3.03
CA LEU A 203 5.81 0.20 2.34
C LEU A 203 4.92 1.43 2.22
N LEU A 204 5.53 2.61 2.22
CA LEU A 204 4.86 3.86 1.88
C LEU A 204 4.42 3.83 0.40
N ARG A 205 3.51 4.75 0.00
CA ARG A 205 2.87 4.65 -1.31
C ARG A 205 3.80 5.00 -2.47
N ASN A 206 4.59 6.05 -2.34
CA ASN A 206 5.39 6.57 -3.45
C ASN A 206 6.83 6.08 -3.38
N ALA A 207 7.51 5.89 -4.52
CA ALA A 207 8.90 5.47 -4.57
C ALA A 207 9.83 6.39 -3.76
N ARG A 208 9.60 7.71 -3.84
CA ARG A 208 10.34 8.74 -3.07
C ARG A 208 10.15 8.64 -1.55
N GLU A 209 9.09 7.99 -1.11
CA GLU A 209 8.82 7.73 0.31
C GLU A 209 9.33 6.36 0.71
N GLN A 210 9.19 5.34 -0.15
CA GLN A 210 9.71 4.00 0.10
C GLN A 210 11.23 4.04 0.34
N VAL A 211 12.00 4.81 -0.42
CA VAL A 211 13.45 4.91 -0.25
C VAL A 211 13.89 5.43 1.13
N THR A 212 12.99 6.11 1.87
CA THR A 212 13.27 6.56 3.25
C THR A 212 13.16 5.45 4.29
N GLN A 213 12.57 4.31 3.92
CA GLN A 213 12.41 3.13 4.76
C GLN A 213 13.56 2.13 4.51
N GLY A 214 13.62 1.09 5.34
CA GLY A 214 14.58 -0.01 5.18
C GLY A 214 16.03 0.39 5.43
N GLN A 215 16.92 -0.58 5.28
CA GLN A 215 18.38 -0.43 5.46
C GLN A 215 19.06 -0.18 4.11
N VAL A 216 20.08 0.67 4.08
CA VAL A 216 20.88 0.92 2.87
C VAL A 216 21.74 -0.30 2.57
N VAL A 217 21.78 -0.70 1.28
CA VAL A 217 22.69 -1.71 0.74
C VAL A 217 23.72 -0.99 -0.12
N GLY A 218 25.01 -1.25 0.10
CA GLY A 218 26.12 -0.46 -0.46
C GLY A 218 26.32 -0.62 -1.97
N SER A 219 26.04 -1.81 -2.52
CA SER A 219 26.29 -2.15 -3.93
C SER A 219 25.41 -3.32 -4.39
N LEU A 220 25.32 -3.52 -5.72
CA LEU A 220 24.66 -4.71 -6.28
C LEU A 220 25.36 -6.01 -5.85
N ALA A 221 26.65 -5.98 -5.57
CA ALA A 221 27.38 -7.15 -5.09
C ALA A 221 26.96 -7.60 -3.69
N GLU A 222 26.47 -6.68 -2.85
CA GLU A 222 25.94 -6.96 -1.51
C GLU A 222 24.43 -7.21 -1.49
N ALA A 223 23.78 -6.91 -2.62
CA ALA A 223 22.34 -7.00 -2.74
C ALA A 223 21.85 -8.45 -2.81
N GLN A 224 20.64 -8.66 -2.34
CA GLN A 224 19.97 -9.96 -2.28
C GLN A 224 18.63 -9.92 -3.01
N PRO A 225 18.11 -11.08 -3.46
CA PRO A 225 16.75 -11.15 -3.98
C PRO A 225 15.75 -10.51 -3.00
N GLY A 226 14.84 -9.70 -3.55
CA GLY A 226 13.87 -8.94 -2.76
C GLY A 226 14.30 -7.53 -2.39
N ASP A 227 15.59 -7.17 -2.41
CA ASP A 227 16.02 -5.79 -2.18
C ASP A 227 15.39 -4.85 -3.21
N LEU A 228 14.94 -3.66 -2.77
CA LEU A 228 14.41 -2.65 -3.67
C LEU A 228 15.51 -1.74 -4.19
N VAL A 229 15.43 -1.45 -5.48
CA VAL A 229 16.32 -0.54 -6.19
C VAL A 229 15.55 0.69 -6.65
N PHE A 230 16.12 1.87 -6.42
CA PHE A 230 15.50 3.16 -6.65
C PHE A 230 16.28 3.92 -7.72
N PHE A 231 15.54 4.57 -8.62
CA PHE A 231 16.09 5.13 -9.85
C PHE A 231 15.65 6.56 -10.10
N ASP A 232 16.47 7.29 -10.87
CA ASP A 232 16.12 8.55 -11.52
C ASP A 232 16.01 8.38 -13.03
N HIS A 233 15.31 9.31 -13.70
CA HIS A 233 15.18 9.34 -15.15
C HIS A 233 16.44 9.88 -15.86
N LEU A 234 16.66 9.42 -17.10
CA LEU A 234 17.80 9.84 -17.94
C LEU A 234 17.71 11.28 -18.44
N ASP A 235 16.52 11.87 -18.50
CA ASP A 235 16.31 13.26 -18.93
C ASP A 235 16.89 14.30 -17.99
N ARG A 236 17.51 13.85 -16.90
CA ARG A 236 18.15 14.68 -15.89
C ARG A 236 19.64 14.36 -15.79
N ALA A 237 20.42 15.40 -15.51
CA ALA A 237 21.86 15.25 -15.27
C ALA A 237 22.12 14.20 -14.15
N PRO A 238 23.20 13.41 -14.22
CA PRO A 238 23.54 12.38 -13.24
C PRO A 238 23.61 12.87 -11.79
N GLU A 239 23.73 14.19 -11.59
CA GLU A 239 23.73 14.84 -10.27
C GLU A 239 22.32 14.99 -9.65
N ALA A 240 21.26 14.75 -10.43
CA ALA A 240 19.90 14.81 -9.93
C ALA A 240 19.52 13.49 -9.24
N THR A 241 19.52 13.48 -7.91
CA THR A 241 19.22 12.32 -7.06
C THR A 241 17.72 12.20 -6.75
N ARG A 242 16.83 12.53 -7.69
CA ARG A 242 15.38 12.40 -7.47
C ARG A 242 14.96 10.96 -7.69
N ILE A 243 14.19 10.43 -6.75
CA ILE A 243 13.59 9.10 -6.90
C ILE A 243 12.30 9.22 -7.70
N THR A 244 12.31 8.67 -8.90
CA THR A 244 11.17 8.68 -9.85
C THR A 244 10.65 7.29 -10.15
N HIS A 245 11.45 6.24 -9.88
CA HIS A 245 11.10 4.86 -10.18
C HIS A 245 11.66 3.91 -9.13
N VAL A 246 11.04 2.73 -9.02
CA VAL A 246 11.47 1.64 -8.12
C VAL A 246 11.23 0.29 -8.77
N GLY A 247 12.14 -0.64 -8.53
CA GLY A 247 12.04 -2.05 -8.87
C GLY A 247 12.51 -2.93 -7.72
N MET A 248 12.47 -4.24 -7.94
CA MET A 248 12.90 -5.26 -6.98
C MET A 248 13.96 -6.15 -7.63
N LEU A 249 15.07 -6.37 -6.96
CA LEU A 249 16.08 -7.31 -7.45
C LEU A 249 15.58 -8.75 -7.35
N ILE A 250 15.74 -9.49 -8.44
CA ILE A 250 15.59 -10.96 -8.45
C ILE A 250 16.95 -11.65 -8.43
N SER A 251 17.98 -10.95 -8.85
CA SER A 251 19.38 -11.31 -8.73
C SER A 251 20.24 -10.03 -8.76
N PRO A 252 21.55 -10.08 -8.53
CA PRO A 252 22.43 -8.90 -8.65
C PRO A 252 22.47 -8.26 -10.05
N THR A 253 21.96 -8.94 -11.07
CA THR A 253 21.99 -8.50 -12.47
C THR A 253 20.62 -8.37 -13.12
N GLU A 254 19.52 -8.58 -12.35
CA GLU A 254 18.17 -8.56 -12.88
C GLU A 254 17.21 -7.88 -11.92
N VAL A 255 16.39 -7.00 -12.44
CA VAL A 255 15.36 -6.24 -11.72
C VAL A 255 13.99 -6.53 -12.32
N ILE A 256 13.01 -6.86 -11.47
CA ILE A 256 11.59 -6.88 -11.82
C ILE A 256 10.96 -5.56 -11.41
N HIS A 257 10.29 -4.91 -12.35
CA HIS A 257 9.66 -3.61 -12.11
C HIS A 257 8.43 -3.41 -13.01
N CYS A 258 7.65 -2.36 -12.74
CA CYS A 258 6.49 -2.01 -13.54
C CYS A 258 6.75 -0.72 -14.31
N SER A 259 7.00 -0.86 -15.64
CA SER A 259 7.20 0.23 -16.61
C SER A 259 6.59 -0.22 -17.94
N GLY A 260 5.44 0.34 -18.34
CA GLY A 260 4.58 -0.22 -19.41
C GLY A 260 3.80 -1.46 -18.93
N CYS A 261 4.49 -2.44 -18.37
CA CYS A 261 3.93 -3.58 -17.65
C CYS A 261 4.94 -4.09 -16.61
N VAL A 262 4.56 -5.06 -15.80
CA VAL A 262 5.48 -5.78 -14.92
C VAL A 262 6.36 -6.70 -15.77
N HIS A 263 7.66 -6.47 -15.79
CA HIS A 263 8.63 -7.24 -16.56
C HIS A 263 10.00 -7.25 -15.88
N VAL A 264 10.92 -8.04 -16.44
CA VAL A 264 12.30 -8.15 -15.95
C VAL A 264 13.25 -7.51 -16.95
N ASP A 265 14.13 -6.65 -16.46
CA ASP A 265 15.23 -6.06 -17.22
C ASP A 265 16.58 -6.39 -16.58
N LYS A 266 17.66 -6.15 -17.32
CA LYS A 266 19.01 -6.21 -16.77
C LYS A 266 19.34 -4.95 -15.98
N ILE A 267 20.19 -5.10 -14.96
CA ILE A 267 20.69 -3.99 -14.14
C ILE A 267 22.20 -4.12 -13.96
N ASP A 268 22.88 -2.99 -13.97
CA ASP A 268 24.28 -2.83 -13.53
C ASP A 268 24.40 -1.65 -12.56
N GLU A 269 25.61 -1.36 -12.09
CA GLU A 269 25.90 -0.25 -11.17
C GLU A 269 25.52 1.15 -11.74
N THR A 270 25.26 1.25 -13.02
CA THR A 270 24.79 2.48 -13.66
C THR A 270 23.27 2.60 -13.62
N GLY A 271 22.55 1.47 -13.77
CA GLY A 271 21.10 1.44 -13.78
C GLY A 271 20.47 0.34 -14.63
N ILE A 272 19.21 0.54 -15.03
CA ILE A 272 18.43 -0.43 -15.83
C ILE A 272 18.84 -0.35 -17.30
N ARG A 273 19.04 -1.52 -17.92
CA ARG A 273 19.36 -1.65 -19.34
C ARG A 273 18.34 -2.50 -20.06
N LEU A 274 17.91 -2.02 -21.23
CA LEU A 274 17.14 -2.80 -22.18
C LEU A 274 17.99 -3.93 -22.78
N ALA A 275 17.33 -4.87 -23.48
CA ALA A 275 17.99 -5.99 -24.16
C ALA A 275 19.04 -5.56 -25.21
N ASN A 276 18.89 -4.37 -25.79
CA ASN A 276 19.84 -3.75 -26.72
C ASN A 276 21.03 -3.07 -26.04
N GLY A 277 21.09 -3.08 -24.69
CA GLY A 277 22.11 -2.45 -23.88
C GLY A 277 21.87 -0.96 -23.56
N GLU A 278 20.78 -0.36 -24.07
CA GLU A 278 20.42 1.03 -23.80
C GLU A 278 20.06 1.22 -22.32
N LEU A 279 20.64 2.25 -21.68
CA LEU A 279 20.32 2.66 -20.32
C LEU A 279 18.98 3.40 -20.31
N THR A 280 18.08 3.05 -19.39
CA THR A 280 16.75 3.68 -19.27
C THR A 280 16.55 4.44 -17.97
N HIS A 281 17.21 4.03 -16.88
CA HIS A 281 17.11 4.64 -15.57
C HIS A 281 18.46 4.57 -14.87
N TYR A 282 18.86 5.65 -14.18
CA TYR A 282 20.05 5.67 -13.34
C TYR A 282 19.77 5.06 -11.97
N LEU A 283 20.63 4.13 -11.50
CA LEU A 283 20.59 3.60 -10.15
C LEU A 283 20.99 4.70 -9.15
N VAL A 284 20.14 4.93 -8.15
CA VAL A 284 20.39 5.94 -7.10
C VAL A 284 20.67 5.26 -5.76
N GLN A 285 19.85 4.27 -5.37
CA GLN A 285 19.98 3.62 -4.06
C GLN A 285 19.38 2.22 -4.04
N ILE A 286 19.94 1.36 -3.20
CA ILE A 286 19.42 0.01 -2.92
C ILE A 286 19.01 -0.03 -1.44
N LYS A 287 17.86 -0.66 -1.15
CA LYS A 287 17.31 -0.79 0.20
C LYS A 287 16.82 -2.20 0.50
N ARG A 288 17.08 -2.67 1.72
CA ARG A 288 16.59 -3.95 2.26
C ARG A 288 15.52 -3.72 3.30
N TYR A 289 14.46 -4.52 3.25
CA TYR A 289 13.29 -4.43 4.13
C TYR A 289 13.01 -5.74 4.90
N LEU A 290 13.78 -6.77 4.60
CA LEU A 290 13.70 -8.12 5.20
C LEU A 290 14.68 -8.28 6.35
#